data_c0efcdc06fe8c4bbe9653497cd32b4bc
#
_entry.id   c0efcdc06fe8c4bbe9653497cd32b4bc
#
_cell.length_a   1.000
_cell.length_b   1.000
_cell.length_c   1.000
_cell.angle_alpha   90.00
_cell.angle_beta   90.00
_cell.angle_gamma   90.00
#
_symmetry.space_group_name_H-M   'P 1'
#
loop_
_entity.id
_entity.type
_entity.pdbx_description
1 polymer ?
#
loop_
_entity_poly.entity_id
_entity_poly.type
_entity_poly.pdbx_seq_one_letter_code
_entity_poly.pdbx_strand_id
1 'polypeptide(L)'
;MARYNIVKNIRKRKKIILVVLLILIMVSWLIWGNLSVETNKLTVTSKDLPEAFDNFSIAHISDLHNAEYGKNNEKLIDILKAESPNIIAITGDLIDSNHTNLEVALSFAQQAVKIAPCYFVTGNHEAWVGSQYEELKTSLENAGVTVLQDEAIELNYGDECIQLIGLNDPDFSERDSFLSESILETKLSQVNISNGFTILLSHRPEHFNVYQNKNIDLVLSGHAHGGQFRLPVLGGVIAPNQGLFPKYDAGIYTENGTTMIVSRGIGNSI
;
A
#
# COMPACT_ATOMS: atom_id res chain seq x y z
N MET A 1 -57.82 24.78 -10.67
CA MET A 1 -56.48 25.31 -10.32
C MET A 1 -55.95 24.74 -8.99
N ALA A 2 -56.70 24.72 -7.89
CA ALA A 2 -56.18 24.22 -6.59
C ALA A 2 -55.66 22.77 -6.58
N ARG A 3 -56.39 21.82 -7.16
CA ARG A 3 -55.94 20.40 -7.28
C ARG A 3 -54.64 20.25 -8.06
N TYR A 4 -54.43 21.01 -9.15
CA TYR A 4 -53.19 20.97 -9.94
C TYR A 4 -51.99 21.45 -9.12
N ASN A 5 -52.14 22.53 -8.34
CA ASN A 5 -51.07 23.03 -7.48
C ASN A 5 -50.71 22.07 -6.35
N ILE A 6 -51.70 21.37 -5.76
CA ILE A 6 -51.47 20.35 -4.75
C ILE A 6 -50.65 19.16 -5.33
N VAL A 7 -51.04 18.65 -6.47
CA VAL A 7 -50.31 17.53 -7.13
C VAL A 7 -48.87 17.95 -7.51
N LYS A 8 -48.68 19.17 -8.04
CA LYS A 8 -47.37 19.73 -8.36
C LYS A 8 -46.48 19.84 -7.12
N ASN A 9 -47.03 20.31 -6.01
CA ASN A 9 -46.31 20.42 -4.74
C ASN A 9 -45.94 19.04 -4.16
N ILE A 10 -46.82 18.04 -4.23
CA ILE A 10 -46.53 16.68 -3.81
C ILE A 10 -45.39 16.06 -4.65
N ARG A 11 -45.44 16.23 -5.98
CA ARG A 11 -44.37 15.77 -6.87
C ARG A 11 -43.03 16.45 -6.56
N LYS A 12 -43.03 17.77 -6.29
CA LYS A 12 -41.82 18.52 -5.92
C LYS A 12 -41.25 17.99 -4.59
N ARG A 13 -42.10 17.78 -3.58
CA ARG A 13 -41.68 17.22 -2.28
C ARG A 13 -41.09 15.81 -2.45
N LYS A 14 -41.74 14.93 -3.24
CA LYS A 14 -41.18 13.58 -3.51
C LYS A 14 -39.83 13.64 -4.19
N LYS A 15 -39.62 14.55 -5.17
CA LYS A 15 -38.31 14.73 -5.80
C LYS A 15 -37.25 15.22 -4.81
N ILE A 16 -37.59 16.17 -3.94
CA ILE A 16 -36.68 16.65 -2.88
C ILE A 16 -36.31 15.51 -1.93
N ILE A 17 -37.29 14.74 -1.46
CA ILE A 17 -37.04 13.58 -0.59
C ILE A 17 -36.12 12.58 -1.27
N LEU A 18 -36.37 12.26 -2.56
CA LEU A 18 -35.52 11.34 -3.31
C LEU A 18 -34.07 11.86 -3.40
N VAL A 19 -33.89 13.14 -3.70
CA VAL A 19 -32.55 13.76 -3.77
C VAL A 19 -31.84 13.70 -2.43
N VAL A 20 -32.56 14.02 -1.34
CA VAL A 20 -31.99 13.94 0.03
C VAL A 20 -31.59 12.50 0.36
N LEU A 21 -32.42 11.51 0.05
CA LEU A 21 -32.10 10.09 0.25
C LEU A 21 -30.86 9.67 -0.54
N LEU A 22 -30.74 10.08 -1.80
CA LEU A 22 -29.56 9.78 -2.62
C LEU A 22 -28.28 10.41 -2.04
N ILE A 23 -28.37 11.65 -1.55
CA ILE A 23 -27.25 12.33 -0.87
C ILE A 23 -26.87 11.57 0.41
N LEU A 24 -27.84 11.16 1.22
CA LEU A 24 -27.57 10.41 2.45
C LEU A 24 -26.91 9.05 2.15
N ILE A 25 -27.38 8.33 1.12
CA ILE A 25 -26.77 7.08 0.68
C ILE A 25 -25.33 7.33 0.22
N MET A 26 -25.10 8.36 -0.59
CA MET A 26 -23.76 8.71 -1.08
C MET A 26 -22.82 9.07 0.08
N VAL A 27 -23.27 9.90 1.02
CA VAL A 27 -22.47 10.28 2.21
C VAL A 27 -22.16 9.04 3.07
N SER A 28 -23.17 8.19 3.32
CA SER A 28 -22.96 6.94 4.07
C SER A 28 -21.97 6.01 3.38
N TRP A 29 -22.04 5.90 2.05
CA TRP A 29 -21.12 5.11 1.26
C TRP A 29 -19.68 5.67 1.30
N LEU A 30 -19.52 7.00 1.20
CA LEU A 30 -18.22 7.66 1.35
C LEU A 30 -17.62 7.44 2.74
N ILE A 31 -18.42 7.62 3.80
CA ILE A 31 -17.97 7.38 5.18
C ILE A 31 -17.55 5.92 5.36
N TRP A 32 -18.38 4.97 4.90
CA TRP A 32 -18.07 3.54 5.01
C TRP A 32 -16.80 3.18 4.24
N GLY A 33 -16.64 3.68 3.00
CA GLY A 33 -15.47 3.40 2.17
C GLY A 33 -14.16 3.94 2.74
N ASN A 34 -14.21 5.02 3.54
CA ASN A 34 -13.00 5.60 4.18
C ASN A 34 -12.70 5.01 5.57
N LEU A 35 -13.68 4.35 6.22
CA LEU A 35 -13.52 3.82 7.57
C LEU A 35 -13.46 2.29 7.65
N SER A 36 -13.68 1.60 6.53
CA SER A 36 -13.62 0.13 6.48
C SER A 36 -12.30 -0.37 5.92
N VAL A 37 -11.68 -1.32 6.62
CA VAL A 37 -10.55 -2.08 6.06
C VAL A 37 -11.10 -3.26 5.26
N GLU A 38 -10.65 -3.40 4.02
CA GLU A 38 -11.01 -4.50 3.13
C GLU A 38 -9.79 -5.39 2.88
N THR A 39 -9.97 -6.70 3.02
CA THR A 39 -8.94 -7.68 2.69
C THR A 39 -9.16 -8.17 1.26
N ASN A 40 -8.17 -7.97 0.39
CA ASN A 40 -8.16 -8.50 -0.96
C ASN A 40 -7.19 -9.67 -1.06
N LYS A 41 -7.67 -10.85 -1.48
CA LYS A 41 -6.82 -12.02 -1.69
C LYS A 41 -6.44 -12.11 -3.15
N LEU A 42 -5.15 -12.01 -3.41
CA LEU A 42 -4.56 -12.10 -4.74
C LEU A 42 -3.60 -13.29 -4.78
N THR A 43 -3.54 -13.97 -5.91
CA THR A 43 -2.65 -15.13 -6.10
C THR A 43 -1.70 -14.84 -7.24
N VAL A 44 -0.42 -15.03 -6.98
CA VAL A 44 0.65 -15.00 -7.99
C VAL A 44 1.20 -16.42 -8.12
N THR A 45 1.36 -16.87 -9.35
CA THR A 45 1.94 -18.18 -9.65
C THR A 45 3.18 -18.02 -10.53
N SER A 46 4.24 -18.74 -10.19
CA SER A 46 5.46 -18.78 -11.00
C SER A 46 6.01 -20.19 -10.99
N LYS A 47 6.55 -20.62 -12.14
CA LYS A 47 7.27 -21.88 -12.26
C LYS A 47 8.68 -21.82 -11.63
N ASP A 48 9.17 -20.63 -11.39
CA ASP A 48 10.48 -20.35 -10.82
C ASP A 48 10.42 -20.20 -9.27
N LEU A 49 9.22 -20.31 -8.70
CA LEU A 49 9.00 -20.33 -7.25
C LEU A 49 9.40 -21.72 -6.69
N PRO A 50 10.26 -21.79 -5.64
CA PRO A 50 10.61 -23.05 -4.99
C PRO A 50 9.40 -23.75 -4.36
N GLU A 51 9.41 -25.09 -4.32
CA GLU A 51 8.27 -25.90 -3.83
C GLU A 51 7.88 -25.58 -2.40
N ALA A 52 8.85 -25.30 -1.51
CA ALA A 52 8.56 -24.93 -0.13
C ALA A 52 7.69 -23.69 -0.02
N PHE A 53 7.73 -22.79 -1.02
CA PHE A 53 6.93 -21.57 -1.05
C PHE A 53 5.54 -21.76 -1.68
N ASP A 54 5.11 -22.99 -2.01
CA ASP A 54 3.73 -23.21 -2.44
C ASP A 54 2.76 -22.85 -1.31
N ASN A 55 1.74 -22.04 -1.65
CA ASN A 55 0.80 -21.42 -0.70
C ASN A 55 1.45 -20.49 0.36
N PHE A 56 2.68 -20.02 0.13
CA PHE A 56 3.28 -19.01 0.98
C PHE A 56 2.47 -17.71 0.91
N SER A 57 2.09 -17.18 2.06
CA SER A 57 1.19 -16.03 2.15
C SER A 57 1.90 -14.79 2.67
N ILE A 58 1.69 -13.67 2.01
CA ILE A 58 2.24 -12.37 2.35
C ILE A 58 1.09 -11.42 2.68
N ALA A 59 1.05 -10.89 3.90
CA ALA A 59 0.18 -9.74 4.17
C ALA A 59 0.88 -8.47 3.70
N HIS A 60 0.32 -7.84 2.70
CA HIS A 60 0.83 -6.59 2.14
C HIS A 60 0.11 -5.39 2.75
N ILE A 61 0.84 -4.59 3.52
CA ILE A 61 0.41 -3.38 4.22
C ILE A 61 1.11 -2.19 3.58
N SER A 62 0.38 -1.11 3.30
CA SER A 62 0.96 0.11 2.75
C SER A 62 0.14 1.32 3.15
N ASP A 63 0.77 2.49 3.18
CA ASP A 63 0.10 3.77 3.31
C ASP A 63 -0.85 3.83 4.54
N LEU A 64 -0.33 3.52 5.72
CA LEU A 64 -1.11 3.58 6.96
C LEU A 64 -1.37 5.04 7.39
N HIS A 65 -0.42 5.97 7.12
CA HIS A 65 -0.55 7.41 7.40
C HIS A 65 -1.10 7.73 8.79
N ASN A 66 -0.59 7.06 9.82
CA ASN A 66 -1.06 7.20 11.21
C ASN A 66 -2.54 6.87 11.41
N ALA A 67 -3.21 6.18 10.47
CA ALA A 67 -4.59 5.78 10.65
C ALA A 67 -4.74 4.76 11.78
N GLU A 68 -5.80 4.90 12.57
CA GLU A 68 -6.14 3.97 13.62
C GLU A 68 -7.49 3.29 13.35
N TYR A 69 -7.47 1.98 13.21
CA TYR A 69 -8.68 1.14 13.04
C TYR A 69 -9.01 0.42 14.35
N GLY A 70 -9.78 1.10 15.20
CA GLY A 70 -9.97 0.72 16.59
C GLY A 70 -8.81 1.18 17.47
N LYS A 71 -8.85 0.88 18.76
CA LYS A 71 -7.78 1.29 19.68
C LYS A 71 -6.48 0.54 19.35
N ASN A 72 -5.39 1.29 19.12
CA ASN A 72 -4.09 0.73 18.77
C ASN A 72 -4.15 -0.21 17.53
N ASN A 73 -4.97 0.10 16.55
CA ASN A 73 -5.15 -0.69 15.34
C ASN A 73 -5.66 -2.14 15.58
N GLU A 74 -6.41 -2.39 16.66
CA GLU A 74 -6.89 -3.74 17.03
C GLU A 74 -7.62 -4.44 15.89
N LYS A 75 -8.44 -3.73 15.09
CA LYS A 75 -9.16 -4.32 13.96
C LYS A 75 -8.24 -4.79 12.85
N LEU A 76 -7.20 -4.01 12.53
CA LEU A 76 -6.20 -4.38 11.53
C LEU A 76 -5.37 -5.58 12.02
N ILE A 77 -4.99 -5.57 13.27
CA ILE A 77 -4.27 -6.67 13.94
C ILE A 77 -5.12 -7.96 13.97
N ASP A 78 -6.41 -7.87 14.24
CA ASP A 78 -7.31 -9.03 14.24
C ASP A 78 -7.48 -9.62 12.84
N ILE A 79 -7.51 -8.77 11.78
CA ILE A 79 -7.48 -9.24 10.39
C ILE A 79 -6.18 -10.01 10.12
N LEU A 80 -5.02 -9.45 10.48
CA LEU A 80 -3.71 -10.10 10.28
C LEU A 80 -3.62 -11.45 11.02
N LYS A 81 -4.12 -11.54 12.27
CA LYS A 81 -4.19 -12.80 13.02
C LYS A 81 -5.08 -13.83 12.32
N ALA A 82 -6.24 -13.40 11.81
CA ALA A 82 -7.18 -14.30 11.14
C ALA A 82 -6.61 -14.84 9.80
N GLU A 83 -5.88 -14.02 9.07
CA GLU A 83 -5.22 -14.41 7.81
C GLU A 83 -3.96 -15.25 8.04
N SER A 84 -3.30 -15.14 9.20
CA SER A 84 -2.10 -15.92 9.59
C SER A 84 -1.02 -15.94 8.50
N PRO A 85 -0.52 -14.79 8.05
CA PRO A 85 0.45 -14.75 6.97
C PRO A 85 1.80 -15.33 7.39
N ASN A 86 2.58 -15.82 6.41
CA ASN A 86 3.95 -16.26 6.65
C ASN A 86 4.89 -15.08 6.90
N ILE A 87 4.65 -13.94 6.21
CA ILE A 87 5.35 -12.68 6.44
C ILE A 87 4.38 -11.50 6.31
N ILE A 88 4.79 -10.34 6.85
CA ILE A 88 4.12 -9.06 6.66
C ILE A 88 5.09 -8.12 5.94
N ALA A 89 4.72 -7.69 4.74
CA ALA A 89 5.46 -6.72 3.93
C ALA A 89 4.81 -5.33 4.08
N ILE A 90 5.58 -4.35 4.52
CA ILE A 90 5.12 -2.96 4.73
C ILE A 90 5.84 -2.09 3.71
N THR A 91 5.10 -1.55 2.75
CA THR A 91 5.67 -0.84 1.60
C THR A 91 5.51 0.68 1.70
N GLY A 92 5.92 1.24 2.84
CA GLY A 92 6.06 2.67 3.05
C GLY A 92 4.81 3.40 3.51
N ASP A 93 5.01 4.68 3.78
CA ASP A 93 4.00 5.62 4.26
C ASP A 93 3.26 5.10 5.51
N LEU A 94 4.03 4.52 6.45
CA LEU A 94 3.52 4.07 7.74
C LEU A 94 3.12 5.27 8.61
N ILE A 95 3.82 6.39 8.44
CA ILE A 95 3.55 7.68 9.08
C ILE A 95 3.01 8.70 8.08
N ASP A 96 2.39 9.77 8.59
CA ASP A 96 2.02 10.96 7.81
C ASP A 96 2.96 12.12 8.16
N SER A 97 3.58 12.73 7.16
CA SER A 97 4.54 13.82 7.35
C SER A 97 3.90 15.14 7.76
N ASN A 98 2.60 15.35 7.48
CA ASN A 98 1.88 16.56 7.86
C ASN A 98 1.40 16.50 9.32
N HIS A 99 1.11 15.29 9.82
CA HIS A 99 0.60 15.04 11.16
C HIS A 99 1.34 13.85 11.78
N THR A 100 2.66 13.95 11.87
CA THR A 100 3.53 12.84 12.29
C THR A 100 3.18 12.36 13.70
N ASN A 101 2.91 11.07 13.82
CA ASN A 101 2.69 10.39 15.10
C ASN A 101 3.36 9.00 15.06
N LEU A 102 4.58 8.93 15.57
CA LEU A 102 5.38 7.71 15.59
C LEU A 102 4.76 6.62 16.49
N GLU A 103 3.97 7.00 17.51
CA GLU A 103 3.37 6.04 18.43
C GLU A 103 2.38 5.11 17.73
N VAL A 104 1.61 5.61 16.75
CA VAL A 104 0.65 4.80 15.99
C VAL A 104 1.39 3.76 15.16
N ALA A 105 2.42 4.17 14.43
CA ALA A 105 3.27 3.28 13.63
C ALA A 105 3.93 2.21 14.51
N LEU A 106 4.52 2.62 15.63
CA LEU A 106 5.21 1.73 16.55
C LEU A 106 4.24 0.75 17.25
N SER A 107 3.07 1.24 17.68
CA SER A 107 2.03 0.39 18.27
C SER A 107 1.55 -0.69 17.31
N PHE A 108 1.38 -0.34 16.02
CA PHE A 108 1.05 -1.31 14.99
C PHE A 108 2.19 -2.34 14.80
N ALA A 109 3.44 -1.87 14.61
CA ALA A 109 4.60 -2.72 14.39
C ALA A 109 4.83 -3.72 15.53
N GLN A 110 4.79 -3.27 16.81
CA GLN A 110 4.96 -4.10 17.99
C GLN A 110 3.92 -5.25 18.11
N GLN A 111 2.76 -5.07 17.49
CA GLN A 111 1.73 -6.11 17.46
C GLN A 111 1.88 -7.01 16.24
N ALA A 112 2.22 -6.44 15.08
CA ALA A 112 2.39 -7.15 13.83
C ALA A 112 3.54 -8.19 13.90
N VAL A 113 4.68 -7.84 14.50
CA VAL A 113 5.83 -8.74 14.66
C VAL A 113 5.54 -9.98 15.52
N LYS A 114 4.48 -9.94 16.34
CA LYS A 114 4.03 -11.11 17.13
C LYS A 114 3.21 -12.09 16.31
N ILE A 115 2.80 -11.70 15.10
CA ILE A 115 1.98 -12.52 14.19
C ILE A 115 2.90 -13.21 13.17
N ALA A 116 3.77 -12.43 12.51
CA ALA A 116 4.72 -12.94 11.52
C ALA A 116 5.94 -12.01 11.40
N PRO A 117 7.06 -12.47 10.84
CA PRO A 117 8.19 -11.60 10.50
C PRO A 117 7.72 -10.41 9.64
N CYS A 118 8.15 -9.20 10.03
CA CYS A 118 7.78 -7.96 9.36
C CYS A 118 8.99 -7.37 8.62
N TYR A 119 8.77 -6.99 7.37
CA TYR A 119 9.74 -6.32 6.50
C TYR A 119 9.18 -4.97 6.09
N PHE A 120 9.99 -3.93 6.23
CA PHE A 120 9.58 -2.56 5.95
C PHE A 120 10.53 -1.90 4.96
N VAL A 121 9.96 -1.17 4.00
CA VAL A 121 10.65 -0.18 3.17
C VAL A 121 9.97 1.17 3.32
N THR A 122 10.69 2.23 3.07
CA THR A 122 10.19 3.59 3.22
C THR A 122 9.30 4.02 2.05
N GLY A 123 8.35 4.91 2.34
CA GLY A 123 7.67 5.73 1.35
C GLY A 123 8.16 7.18 1.39
N ASN A 124 7.49 8.05 0.66
CA ASN A 124 7.88 9.46 0.59
C ASN A 124 7.60 10.21 1.89
N HIS A 125 6.59 9.82 2.65
CA HIS A 125 6.31 10.47 3.93
C HIS A 125 7.44 10.23 4.95
N GLU A 126 8.07 9.05 4.94
CA GLU A 126 9.27 8.80 5.74
C GLU A 126 10.44 9.69 5.33
N ALA A 127 10.63 9.95 4.03
CA ALA A 127 11.67 10.86 3.56
C ALA A 127 11.39 12.33 3.97
N TRP A 128 10.11 12.70 4.05
CA TRP A 128 9.70 14.09 4.30
C TRP A 128 9.78 14.51 5.76
N VAL A 129 9.79 13.59 6.70
CA VAL A 129 9.94 13.92 8.14
C VAL A 129 11.38 14.18 8.56
N GLY A 130 12.36 14.02 7.66
CA GLY A 130 13.75 14.34 7.92
C GLY A 130 14.34 13.54 9.09
N SER A 131 14.88 14.20 10.10
CA SER A 131 15.55 13.54 11.23
C SER A 131 14.63 12.64 12.08
N GLN A 132 13.33 12.83 12.05
CA GLN A 132 12.38 11.94 12.75
C GLN A 132 12.34 10.52 12.15
N TYR A 133 12.80 10.36 10.91
CA TYR A 133 12.91 9.03 10.31
C TYR A 133 13.88 8.12 11.05
N GLU A 134 15.03 8.65 11.52
CA GLU A 134 16.01 7.84 12.26
C GLU A 134 15.42 7.33 13.59
N GLU A 135 14.56 8.13 14.24
CA GLU A 135 13.85 7.71 15.44
C GLU A 135 12.82 6.61 15.10
N LEU A 136 12.05 6.78 14.02
CA LEU A 136 11.10 5.76 13.54
C LEU A 136 11.82 4.45 13.22
N LYS A 137 12.89 4.51 12.41
CA LYS A 137 13.68 3.36 12.01
C LYS A 137 14.19 2.59 13.23
N THR A 138 14.89 3.29 14.13
CA THR A 138 15.41 2.67 15.35
C THR A 138 14.31 2.02 16.18
N SER A 139 13.15 2.65 16.28
CA SER A 139 12.01 2.13 17.03
C SER A 139 11.39 0.89 16.37
N LEU A 140 11.29 0.86 15.04
CA LEU A 140 10.84 -0.30 14.28
C LEU A 140 11.79 -1.48 14.42
N GLU A 141 13.11 -1.25 14.29
CA GLU A 141 14.15 -2.27 14.47
C GLU A 141 14.12 -2.83 15.91
N ASN A 142 14.00 -1.98 16.93
CA ASN A 142 13.86 -2.40 18.32
C ASN A 142 12.56 -3.19 18.58
N ALA A 143 11.52 -2.95 17.81
CA ALA A 143 10.28 -3.73 17.87
C ALA A 143 10.41 -5.10 17.17
N GLY A 144 11.47 -5.32 16.38
CA GLY A 144 11.72 -6.57 15.67
C GLY A 144 11.31 -6.55 14.18
N VAL A 145 11.06 -5.36 13.62
CA VAL A 145 10.85 -5.18 12.18
C VAL A 145 12.20 -5.15 11.46
N THR A 146 12.33 -5.88 10.36
CA THR A 146 13.48 -5.76 9.46
C THR A 146 13.26 -4.58 8.52
N VAL A 147 14.06 -3.52 8.69
CA VAL A 147 14.03 -2.33 7.83
C VAL A 147 15.03 -2.52 6.70
N LEU A 148 14.53 -2.61 5.47
CA LEU A 148 15.36 -2.81 4.28
C LEU A 148 15.66 -1.45 3.62
N GLN A 149 16.97 -1.19 3.36
CA GLN A 149 17.43 0.09 2.84
C GLN A 149 18.39 -0.12 1.65
N ASP A 150 17.81 -0.23 0.44
CA ASP A 150 18.56 -0.45 -0.82
C ASP A 150 19.40 -1.73 -0.76
N GLU A 151 18.85 -2.79 -0.21
CA GLU A 151 19.53 -4.06 0.03
C GLU A 151 18.68 -5.28 -0.31
N ALA A 152 19.34 -6.42 -0.40
CA ALA A 152 18.71 -7.72 -0.60
C ALA A 152 19.06 -8.66 0.56
N ILE A 153 18.06 -9.43 0.98
CA ILE A 153 18.23 -10.51 1.97
C ILE A 153 17.69 -11.83 1.42
N GLU A 154 18.11 -12.94 2.02
CA GLU A 154 17.50 -14.24 1.78
C GLU A 154 16.28 -14.42 2.70
N LEU A 155 15.16 -14.79 2.12
CA LEU A 155 13.97 -15.21 2.83
C LEU A 155 13.90 -16.74 2.80
N ASN A 156 14.18 -17.35 3.95
CA ASN A 156 14.20 -18.80 4.10
C ASN A 156 12.84 -19.33 4.51
N TYR A 157 12.37 -20.40 3.88
CA TYR A 157 11.16 -21.11 4.26
C TYR A 157 11.33 -22.62 3.99
N GLY A 158 11.21 -23.44 5.03
CA GLY A 158 11.64 -24.84 4.95
C GLY A 158 13.13 -24.94 4.65
N ASP A 159 13.48 -25.77 3.68
CA ASP A 159 14.86 -25.98 3.24
C ASP A 159 15.22 -25.14 1.98
N GLU A 160 14.36 -24.22 1.55
CA GLU A 160 14.53 -23.40 0.36
C GLU A 160 14.54 -21.91 0.71
N CYS A 161 15.02 -21.10 -0.20
CA CYS A 161 15.06 -19.65 -0.06
C CYS A 161 14.67 -18.93 -1.35
N ILE A 162 14.16 -17.72 -1.17
CA ILE A 162 13.95 -16.72 -2.22
C ILE A 162 14.65 -15.43 -1.82
N GLN A 163 14.81 -14.50 -2.76
CA GLN A 163 15.39 -13.21 -2.45
C GLN A 163 14.28 -12.17 -2.17
N LEU A 164 14.48 -11.41 -1.11
CA LEU A 164 13.66 -10.23 -0.78
C LEU A 164 14.53 -8.98 -0.87
N ILE A 165 14.16 -8.07 -1.76
CA ILE A 165 14.83 -6.77 -1.95
C ILE A 165 13.97 -5.68 -1.38
N GLY A 166 14.57 -4.71 -0.70
CA GLY A 166 13.90 -3.50 -0.27
C GLY A 166 14.61 -2.25 -0.76
N LEU A 167 13.85 -1.34 -1.37
CA LEU A 167 14.36 -0.04 -1.79
C LEU A 167 13.77 1.07 -0.94
N ASN A 168 14.64 1.98 -0.50
CA ASN A 168 14.22 3.27 0.03
C ASN A 168 13.55 4.11 -1.06
N ASP A 169 12.54 4.87 -0.65
CA ASP A 169 11.90 5.84 -1.54
C ASP A 169 12.93 6.81 -2.15
N PRO A 170 12.83 7.17 -3.43
CA PRO A 170 13.77 8.05 -4.10
C PRO A 170 13.87 9.44 -3.45
N ASP A 171 12.83 9.91 -2.76
CA ASP A 171 12.82 11.22 -2.08
C ASP A 171 13.83 11.31 -0.93
N PHE A 172 14.42 10.20 -0.49
CA PHE A 172 15.58 10.21 0.40
C PHE A 172 16.85 10.73 -0.28
N SER A 173 16.95 10.60 -1.59
CA SER A 173 18.09 11.12 -2.37
C SER A 173 17.80 12.51 -2.92
N GLU A 174 16.66 12.69 -3.59
CA GLU A 174 16.24 13.96 -4.18
C GLU A 174 14.72 13.99 -4.32
N ARG A 175 14.07 15.08 -3.90
CA ARG A 175 12.62 15.27 -3.96
C ARG A 175 12.15 15.80 -5.33
N ASP A 176 12.81 15.43 -6.38
CA ASP A 176 12.41 15.74 -7.76
C ASP A 176 11.86 14.48 -8.44
N SER A 177 10.56 14.47 -8.70
CA SER A 177 9.89 13.35 -9.34
C SER A 177 10.45 13.00 -10.72
N PHE A 178 11.07 13.94 -11.43
CA PHE A 178 11.75 13.69 -12.69
C PHE A 178 13.03 12.87 -12.54
N LEU A 179 13.64 12.88 -11.35
CA LEU A 179 14.86 12.11 -11.05
C LEU A 179 14.57 10.76 -10.42
N SER A 180 13.36 10.53 -9.94
CA SER A 180 12.98 9.31 -9.20
C SER A 180 13.29 8.04 -9.96
N GLU A 181 13.02 8.00 -11.27
CA GLU A 181 13.29 6.83 -12.13
C GLU A 181 14.79 6.52 -12.17
N SER A 182 15.64 7.50 -12.44
CA SER A 182 17.09 7.32 -12.53
C SER A 182 17.73 6.97 -11.17
N ILE A 183 17.15 7.49 -10.07
CA ILE A 183 17.55 7.15 -8.71
C ILE A 183 17.27 5.67 -8.45
N LEU A 184 16.06 5.18 -8.76
CA LEU A 184 15.68 3.79 -8.57
C LEU A 184 16.49 2.83 -9.46
N GLU A 185 16.76 3.20 -10.71
CA GLU A 185 17.67 2.44 -11.59
C GLU A 185 19.06 2.31 -10.98
N THR A 186 19.60 3.41 -10.44
CA THR A 186 20.91 3.42 -9.78
C THR A 186 20.91 2.53 -8.55
N LYS A 187 19.91 2.65 -7.67
CA LYS A 187 19.76 1.81 -6.47
C LYS A 187 19.71 0.32 -6.84
N LEU A 188 18.83 -0.07 -7.76
CA LEU A 188 18.74 -1.46 -8.24
C LEU A 188 20.03 -1.98 -8.88
N SER A 189 20.81 -1.13 -9.54
CA SER A 189 22.10 -1.53 -10.13
C SER A 189 23.16 -1.86 -9.08
N GLN A 190 23.00 -1.38 -7.85
CA GLN A 190 23.91 -1.62 -6.73
C GLN A 190 23.50 -2.85 -5.89
N VAL A 191 22.25 -3.30 -6.02
CA VAL A 191 21.77 -4.51 -5.35
C VAL A 191 22.17 -5.74 -6.15
N ASN A 192 22.73 -6.75 -5.48
CA ASN A 192 23.03 -8.04 -6.10
C ASN A 192 21.74 -8.87 -6.23
N ILE A 193 21.15 -8.89 -7.42
CA ILE A 193 19.92 -9.63 -7.69
C ILE A 193 20.29 -11.06 -8.09
N SER A 194 19.70 -12.04 -7.41
CA SER A 194 19.93 -13.47 -7.63
C SER A 194 19.26 -13.96 -8.94
N ASN A 195 19.59 -15.20 -9.33
CA ASN A 195 18.89 -15.87 -10.44
C ASN A 195 17.64 -16.66 -9.97
N GLY A 196 17.38 -16.70 -8.66
CA GLY A 196 16.20 -17.34 -8.09
C GLY A 196 14.99 -16.40 -8.04
N PHE A 197 13.86 -16.90 -7.53
CA PHE A 197 12.66 -16.09 -7.37
C PHE A 197 12.92 -14.87 -6.46
N THR A 198 12.59 -13.70 -6.96
CA THR A 198 12.92 -12.43 -6.32
C THR A 198 11.67 -11.58 -6.10
N ILE A 199 11.48 -11.15 -4.84
CA ILE A 199 10.44 -10.19 -4.45
C ILE A 199 11.08 -8.83 -4.19
N LEU A 200 10.54 -7.78 -4.78
CA LEU A 200 10.92 -6.39 -4.52
C LEU A 200 9.83 -5.68 -3.70
N LEU A 201 10.22 -5.09 -2.60
CA LEU A 201 9.43 -4.09 -1.88
C LEU A 201 9.88 -2.69 -2.33
N SER A 202 8.97 -1.92 -2.92
CA SER A 202 9.24 -0.54 -3.35
C SER A 202 7.93 0.26 -3.32
N HIS A 203 7.97 1.45 -2.77
CA HIS A 203 6.77 2.24 -2.57
C HIS A 203 6.10 2.73 -3.87
N ARG A 204 6.89 3.02 -4.91
CA ARG A 204 6.52 3.76 -6.14
C ARG A 204 6.08 2.86 -7.30
N PRO A 205 4.78 2.62 -7.53
CA PRO A 205 4.29 1.77 -8.62
C PRO A 205 4.47 2.38 -10.01
N GLU A 206 4.55 3.71 -10.12
CA GLU A 206 4.72 4.42 -11.39
C GLU A 206 6.04 4.09 -12.10
N HIS A 207 7.03 3.59 -11.35
CA HIS A 207 8.33 3.17 -11.89
C HIS A 207 8.41 1.68 -12.22
N PHE A 208 7.28 1.05 -12.52
CA PHE A 208 7.23 -0.38 -12.86
C PHE A 208 8.15 -0.76 -14.03
N ASN A 209 8.32 0.15 -15.01
CA ASN A 209 9.28 -0.01 -16.12
C ASN A 209 10.72 -0.25 -15.64
N VAL A 210 11.15 0.32 -14.52
CA VAL A 210 12.47 0.10 -13.92
C VAL A 210 12.56 -1.31 -13.36
N TYR A 211 11.54 -1.77 -12.66
CA TYR A 211 11.54 -3.05 -11.94
C TYR A 211 11.51 -4.24 -12.88
N GLN A 212 10.70 -4.19 -13.95
CA GLN A 212 10.50 -5.28 -14.90
C GLN A 212 11.75 -5.63 -15.75
N ASN A 213 12.76 -4.77 -15.78
CA ASN A 213 13.98 -4.98 -16.54
C ASN A 213 15.15 -5.56 -15.71
N LYS A 214 14.89 -6.02 -14.47
CA LYS A 214 15.93 -6.39 -13.49
C LYS A 214 15.81 -7.82 -12.95
N ASN A 215 15.15 -8.72 -13.66
CA ASN A 215 14.95 -10.11 -13.20
C ASN A 215 14.25 -10.17 -11.83
N ILE A 216 13.19 -9.38 -11.68
CA ILE A 216 12.33 -9.35 -10.49
C ILE A 216 11.03 -10.03 -10.85
N ASP A 217 10.60 -11.03 -10.06
CA ASP A 217 9.40 -11.81 -10.32
C ASP A 217 8.14 -11.13 -9.77
N LEU A 218 8.24 -10.60 -8.55
CA LEU A 218 7.12 -9.97 -7.84
C LEU A 218 7.55 -8.62 -7.26
N VAL A 219 6.74 -7.59 -7.48
CA VAL A 219 6.87 -6.28 -6.85
C VAL A 219 5.66 -6.00 -5.97
N LEU A 220 5.88 -5.53 -4.74
CA LEU A 220 4.84 -5.04 -3.86
C LEU A 220 5.01 -3.54 -3.70
N SER A 221 3.97 -2.76 -4.02
CA SER A 221 4.00 -1.29 -4.00
C SER A 221 2.74 -0.67 -3.39
N GLY A 222 2.87 0.57 -2.92
CA GLY A 222 1.79 1.40 -2.39
C GLY A 222 1.57 2.68 -3.16
N HIS A 223 1.62 3.84 -2.47
CA HIS A 223 1.66 5.20 -2.98
C HIS A 223 0.43 5.69 -3.77
N ALA A 224 -0.19 4.84 -4.58
CA ALA A 224 -1.27 5.23 -5.48
C ALA A 224 -2.63 5.46 -4.78
N HIS A 225 -2.78 4.99 -3.53
CA HIS A 225 -4.00 5.07 -2.72
C HIS A 225 -5.28 4.56 -3.43
N GLY A 226 -5.15 3.61 -4.35
CA GLY A 226 -6.25 3.16 -5.20
C GLY A 226 -6.77 4.24 -6.17
N GLY A 227 -5.96 5.29 -6.37
CA GLY A 227 -6.38 6.58 -6.91
C GLY A 227 -7.12 7.39 -5.84
N GLN A 228 -6.55 8.52 -5.36
CA GLN A 228 -7.07 9.36 -4.27
C GLN A 228 -8.58 9.68 -4.39
N PHE A 229 -9.07 9.77 -5.62
CA PHE A 229 -10.50 9.73 -5.95
C PHE A 229 -10.78 8.49 -6.78
N ARG A 230 -11.57 7.57 -6.23
CA ARG A 230 -11.95 6.32 -6.89
C ARG A 230 -13.44 6.33 -7.21
N LEU A 231 -13.79 6.09 -8.48
CA LEU A 231 -15.17 5.98 -8.92
C LEU A 231 -15.53 4.51 -9.16
N PRO A 232 -16.76 4.09 -8.81
CA PRO A 232 -17.26 2.75 -9.16
C PRO A 232 -17.10 2.51 -10.67
N VAL A 233 -16.64 1.33 -11.05
CA VAL A 233 -16.42 0.89 -12.44
C VAL A 233 -15.23 1.55 -13.16
N LEU A 234 -14.96 2.83 -12.91
CA LEU A 234 -13.88 3.58 -13.58
C LEU A 234 -12.50 3.41 -12.92
N GLY A 235 -12.46 3.00 -11.64
CA GLY A 235 -11.20 2.90 -10.91
C GLY A 235 -10.70 4.25 -10.39
N GLY A 236 -9.38 4.37 -10.22
CA GLY A 236 -8.72 5.58 -9.75
C GLY A 236 -8.83 6.72 -10.77
N VAL A 237 -9.14 7.93 -10.28
CA VAL A 237 -9.25 9.12 -11.13
C VAL A 237 -7.98 9.94 -11.11
N ILE A 238 -7.30 10.03 -9.98
CA ILE A 238 -6.03 10.75 -9.83
C ILE A 238 -5.14 10.02 -8.82
N ALA A 239 -3.86 9.87 -9.12
CA ALA A 239 -2.89 9.34 -8.17
C ALA A 239 -1.62 10.21 -8.16
N PRO A 240 -0.86 10.20 -7.04
CA PRO A 240 0.41 10.90 -6.96
C PRO A 240 1.34 10.46 -8.10
N ASN A 241 2.06 11.40 -8.68
CA ASN A 241 3.02 11.23 -9.76
C ASN A 241 2.50 10.55 -11.05
N GLN A 242 1.22 10.14 -11.10
CA GLN A 242 0.59 9.55 -12.28
C GLN A 242 -0.49 10.46 -12.91
N GLY A 243 -0.91 11.53 -12.21
CA GLY A 243 -1.92 12.47 -12.70
C GLY A 243 -3.31 11.87 -12.84
N LEU A 244 -4.04 12.27 -13.90
CA LEU A 244 -5.40 11.81 -14.17
C LEU A 244 -5.41 10.42 -14.83
N PHE A 245 -6.30 9.54 -14.37
CA PHE A 245 -6.46 8.16 -14.83
C PHE A 245 -5.16 7.37 -14.75
N PRO A 246 -4.66 7.17 -13.52
CA PRO A 246 -3.39 6.51 -13.28
C PRO A 246 -3.36 5.10 -13.88
N LYS A 247 -2.21 4.71 -14.45
CA LYS A 247 -2.02 3.36 -15.00
C LYS A 247 -1.97 2.31 -13.89
N TYR A 248 -1.35 2.64 -12.78
CA TYR A 248 -1.10 1.72 -11.66
C TYR A 248 -1.80 2.24 -10.39
N ASP A 249 -3.12 2.06 -10.30
CA ASP A 249 -3.91 2.55 -9.16
C ASP A 249 -4.08 1.48 -8.07
N ALA A 250 -4.36 0.24 -8.42
CA ALA A 250 -4.55 -0.87 -7.49
C ALA A 250 -4.64 -2.23 -8.21
N GLY A 251 -4.28 -3.31 -7.52
CA GLY A 251 -4.44 -4.67 -8.03
C GLY A 251 -3.18 -5.24 -8.68
N ILE A 252 -3.33 -6.14 -9.64
CA ILE A 252 -2.24 -6.89 -10.26
C ILE A 252 -1.94 -6.34 -11.65
N TYR A 253 -0.66 -6.13 -11.94
CA TYR A 253 -0.13 -5.75 -13.24
C TYR A 253 1.00 -6.71 -13.61
N THR A 254 1.01 -7.24 -14.81
CA THR A 254 2.06 -8.15 -15.28
C THR A 254 2.58 -7.69 -16.63
N GLU A 255 3.86 -7.38 -16.70
CA GLU A 255 4.56 -6.95 -17.91
C GLU A 255 5.97 -7.57 -17.93
N ASN A 256 6.41 -8.05 -19.08
CA ASN A 256 7.75 -8.60 -19.31
C ASN A 256 8.20 -9.69 -18.31
N GLY A 257 7.26 -10.48 -17.80
CA GLY A 257 7.56 -11.56 -16.84
C GLY A 257 7.56 -11.13 -15.37
N THR A 258 7.53 -9.84 -15.07
CA THR A 258 7.39 -9.29 -13.71
C THR A 258 5.94 -9.02 -13.38
N THR A 259 5.51 -9.44 -12.20
CA THR A 259 4.18 -9.12 -11.65
C THR A 259 4.32 -8.07 -10.56
N MET A 260 3.52 -7.00 -10.62
CA MET A 260 3.43 -5.98 -9.57
C MET A 260 2.04 -6.00 -8.93
N ILE A 261 2.00 -5.99 -7.62
CA ILE A 261 0.78 -5.79 -6.82
C ILE A 261 0.83 -4.39 -6.21
N VAL A 262 -0.18 -3.59 -6.51
CA VAL A 262 -0.34 -2.24 -5.95
C VAL A 262 -1.43 -2.26 -4.90
N SER A 263 -1.08 -1.89 -3.67
CA SER A 263 -2.02 -1.68 -2.57
C SER A 263 -2.85 -0.42 -2.80
N ARG A 264 -4.09 -0.44 -2.29
CA ARG A 264 -4.93 0.77 -2.25
C ARG A 264 -4.61 1.69 -1.07
N GLY A 265 -3.63 1.30 -0.25
CA GLY A 265 -3.38 1.97 1.00
C GLY A 265 -4.45 1.65 2.07
N ILE A 266 -4.07 1.71 3.32
CA ILE A 266 -4.96 1.49 4.46
C ILE A 266 -5.46 2.81 5.00
N GLY A 267 -4.57 3.79 5.13
CA GLY A 267 -4.87 5.13 5.62
C GLY A 267 -5.20 6.12 4.51
N ASN A 268 -5.32 7.37 4.91
CA ASN A 268 -5.58 8.50 4.01
C ASN A 268 -4.56 9.60 4.30
N SER A 269 -3.94 10.13 3.25
CA SER A 269 -2.93 11.21 3.32
C SER A 269 -3.50 12.62 3.06
N ILE A 270 -4.83 12.82 3.14
CA ILE A 270 -5.50 14.12 2.90
C ILE A 270 -5.85 14.80 4.20
#